data_0f0404d4256152064db327d4198edc1e
#
_entry.id   0f0404d4256152064db327d4198edc1e
#
_cell.length_a   1.000
_cell.length_b   1.000
_cell.length_c   1.000
_cell.angle_alpha   90.00
_cell.angle_beta   90.00
_cell.angle_gamma   90.00
#
_symmetry.space_group_name_H-M   'P 1'
#
loop_
_entity.id
_entity.type
_entity.pdbx_description
1 polymer ?
#
loop_
_entity_poly.entity_id
_entity_poly.type
_entity_poly.pdbx_seq_one_letter_code
_entity_poly.pdbx_strand_id
1 'polypeptide(L)'
;MAVHAAGRTDAGVHSVGQGVSFTAPAGWTEESLHRALNALLPGDCWVASVHPMLPGFHARKSAVSRRYRYDIGTDRASASPFRRRFEWALRRPLDFALLQSSAERLRGEHDFKAFAAKGDKPHHRCRLLLSRWEHRSDQRGVSYHVEADRFLHHMVRMLVGTMVEIGLGRRPLDDIDVLLIRQDNSETSPPAPPQGLYFSAVTYPPELFDSPVEACHAVAPVS
;
A
#
# COMPACT_ATOMS: atom_id res chain seq x y z
N MET A 1 7.65 -19.38 -18.18
CA MET A 1 7.97 -17.94 -18.07
C MET A 1 7.80 -17.54 -16.62
N ALA A 2 8.80 -16.89 -15.99
CA ALA A 2 8.71 -16.41 -14.62
C ALA A 2 8.09 -15.00 -14.60
N VAL A 3 7.10 -14.78 -13.73
CA VAL A 3 6.43 -13.50 -13.54
C VAL A 3 6.75 -13.00 -12.13
N HIS A 4 7.25 -11.78 -12.03
CA HIS A 4 7.67 -11.17 -10.76
C HIS A 4 6.86 -9.90 -10.47
N ALA A 5 6.15 -9.87 -9.35
CA ALA A 5 5.43 -8.68 -8.87
C ALA A 5 6.30 -7.85 -7.91
N ALA A 6 6.12 -6.53 -7.89
CA ALA A 6 6.82 -5.59 -7.01
C ALA A 6 6.53 -5.83 -5.53
N GLY A 7 5.33 -6.27 -5.21
CA GLY A 7 4.89 -6.64 -3.87
C GLY A 7 3.80 -7.70 -3.90
N ARG A 8 3.71 -8.50 -2.85
CA ARG A 8 2.55 -9.37 -2.64
C ARG A 8 1.47 -8.56 -1.93
N THR A 9 0.22 -8.78 -2.31
CA THR A 9 -0.96 -8.29 -1.61
C THR A 9 -1.69 -9.45 -0.95
N ASP A 10 -2.25 -9.23 0.22
CA ASP A 10 -3.09 -10.23 0.91
C ASP A 10 -4.41 -10.43 0.14
N ALA A 11 -5.10 -11.53 0.41
CA ALA A 11 -6.45 -11.73 -0.11
C ALA A 11 -7.39 -10.58 0.30
N GLY A 12 -8.12 -10.02 -0.66
CA GLY A 12 -9.02 -8.88 -0.46
C GLY A 12 -8.36 -7.50 -0.45
N VAL A 13 -7.03 -7.40 -0.62
CA VAL A 13 -6.31 -6.15 -0.81
C VAL A 13 -6.35 -5.77 -2.28
N HIS A 14 -6.65 -4.51 -2.56
CA HIS A 14 -6.69 -3.96 -3.92
C HIS A 14 -5.31 -3.53 -4.42
N SER A 15 -5.18 -3.40 -5.73
CA SER A 15 -4.00 -2.83 -6.34
C SER A 15 -4.37 -1.94 -7.52
N VAL A 16 -3.90 -0.71 -7.50
CA VAL A 16 -4.10 0.28 -8.59
C VAL A 16 -2.76 0.69 -9.22
N GLY A 17 -1.64 0.19 -8.71
CA GLY A 17 -0.30 0.56 -9.19
C GLY A 17 0.73 -0.58 -9.04
N GLN A 18 0.33 -1.84 -9.24
CA GLN A 18 1.24 -2.98 -9.17
C GLN A 18 2.22 -2.98 -10.35
N GLY A 19 3.50 -3.11 -10.05
CA GLY A 19 4.53 -3.39 -11.07
C GLY A 19 4.74 -4.89 -11.23
N VAL A 20 4.76 -5.34 -12.49
CA VAL A 20 5.02 -6.74 -12.82
C VAL A 20 6.11 -6.82 -13.91
N SER A 21 7.09 -7.70 -13.76
CA SER A 21 8.11 -7.95 -14.78
C SER A 21 8.13 -9.40 -15.24
N PHE A 22 8.35 -9.59 -16.53
CA PHE A 22 8.55 -10.87 -17.18
C PHE A 22 9.31 -10.66 -18.48
N THR A 23 9.87 -11.73 -19.04
CA THR A 23 10.51 -11.69 -20.36
C THR A 23 9.45 -11.98 -21.42
N ALA A 24 9.16 -11.00 -22.27
CA ALA A 24 8.27 -11.20 -23.41
C ALA A 24 8.94 -12.04 -24.50
N PRO A 25 8.20 -12.88 -25.25
CA PRO A 25 8.72 -13.52 -26.45
C PRO A 25 9.17 -12.49 -27.50
N ALA A 26 10.09 -12.88 -28.38
CA ALA A 26 10.53 -12.02 -29.46
C ALA A 26 9.38 -11.65 -30.42
N GLY A 27 9.43 -10.43 -30.96
CA GLY A 27 8.45 -9.92 -31.92
C GLY A 27 7.26 -9.18 -31.32
N TRP A 28 7.12 -9.09 -29.97
CA TRP A 28 6.09 -8.26 -29.33
C TRP A 28 6.55 -6.82 -29.21
N THR A 29 5.70 -5.89 -29.63
CA THR A 29 5.83 -4.46 -29.30
C THR A 29 5.08 -4.15 -28.01
N GLU A 30 5.38 -3.03 -27.36
CA GLU A 30 4.66 -2.56 -26.15
C GLU A 30 3.15 -2.49 -26.40
N GLU A 31 2.75 -1.89 -27.52
CA GLU A 31 1.34 -1.71 -27.88
C GLU A 31 0.63 -3.06 -28.12
N SER A 32 1.26 -3.96 -28.87
CA SER A 32 0.67 -5.28 -29.15
C SER A 32 0.54 -6.12 -27.88
N LEU A 33 1.55 -6.07 -27.01
CA LEU A 33 1.53 -6.76 -25.71
C LEU A 33 0.49 -6.18 -24.78
N HIS A 34 0.41 -4.85 -24.67
CA HIS A 34 -0.60 -4.17 -23.87
C HIS A 34 -2.03 -4.57 -24.29
N ARG A 35 -2.32 -4.53 -25.58
CA ARG A 35 -3.61 -4.93 -26.16
C ARG A 35 -3.92 -6.40 -25.89
N ALA A 36 -2.97 -7.30 -26.12
CA ALA A 36 -3.16 -8.73 -25.90
C ALA A 36 -3.40 -9.08 -24.43
N LEU A 37 -2.65 -8.47 -23.50
CA LEU A 37 -2.84 -8.68 -22.07
C LEU A 37 -4.25 -8.25 -21.63
N ASN A 38 -4.70 -7.07 -22.03
CA ASN A 38 -6.03 -6.58 -21.66
C ASN A 38 -7.19 -7.34 -22.34
N ALA A 39 -6.93 -8.01 -23.47
CA ALA A 39 -7.92 -8.88 -24.10
C ALA A 39 -8.08 -10.24 -23.40
N LEU A 40 -7.07 -10.71 -22.69
CA LEU A 40 -7.01 -12.05 -22.10
C LEU A 40 -7.22 -12.06 -20.56
N LEU A 41 -6.93 -10.94 -19.89
CA LEU A 41 -7.06 -10.83 -18.46
C LEU A 41 -8.54 -10.79 -18.03
N PRO A 42 -8.86 -11.30 -16.83
CA PRO A 42 -10.21 -11.21 -16.28
C PRO A 42 -10.62 -9.75 -16.05
N GLY A 43 -11.93 -9.47 -16.01
CA GLY A 43 -12.48 -8.12 -15.97
C GLY A 43 -12.14 -7.29 -14.71
N ASP A 44 -11.57 -7.90 -13.70
CA ASP A 44 -11.06 -7.24 -12.48
C ASP A 44 -9.54 -6.98 -12.51
N CYS A 45 -8.89 -7.27 -13.64
CA CYS A 45 -7.47 -7.05 -13.87
C CYS A 45 -7.25 -6.27 -15.16
N TRP A 46 -6.54 -5.15 -15.07
CA TRP A 46 -6.27 -4.26 -16.20
C TRP A 46 -4.81 -3.77 -16.17
N VAL A 47 -4.15 -3.83 -17.34
CA VAL A 47 -2.79 -3.32 -17.55
C VAL A 47 -2.88 -1.88 -18.02
N ALA A 48 -2.39 -0.95 -17.22
CA ALA A 48 -2.40 0.48 -17.54
C ALA A 48 -1.34 0.84 -18.61
N SER A 49 -0.14 0.27 -18.48
CA SER A 49 0.98 0.52 -19.41
C SER A 49 1.95 -0.66 -19.44
N VAL A 50 2.73 -0.73 -20.50
CA VAL A 50 3.84 -1.66 -20.70
C VAL A 50 5.07 -0.83 -21.03
N HIS A 51 6.21 -1.15 -20.43
CA HIS A 51 7.47 -0.44 -20.63
C HIS A 51 8.60 -1.44 -20.83
N PRO A 52 9.46 -1.25 -21.84
CA PRO A 52 10.68 -2.01 -21.98
C PRO A 52 11.66 -1.58 -20.89
N MET A 53 12.30 -2.56 -20.29
CA MET A 53 13.23 -2.36 -19.20
C MET A 53 14.60 -2.89 -19.56
N LEU A 54 15.65 -2.27 -19.03
CA LEU A 54 17.02 -2.73 -19.23
C LEU A 54 17.25 -4.16 -18.70
N PRO A 55 18.19 -4.91 -19.26
CA PRO A 55 18.55 -6.23 -18.78
C PRO A 55 18.91 -6.23 -17.28
N GLY A 56 18.40 -7.24 -16.56
CA GLY A 56 18.59 -7.34 -15.11
C GLY A 56 17.50 -6.67 -14.26
N PHE A 57 16.57 -5.93 -14.87
CA PHE A 57 15.42 -5.39 -14.16
C PHE A 57 14.58 -6.50 -13.52
N HIS A 58 14.15 -6.27 -12.30
CA HIS A 58 13.29 -7.19 -11.56
C HIS A 58 12.29 -6.40 -10.72
N ALA A 59 10.99 -6.50 -11.02
CA ALA A 59 9.94 -5.68 -10.40
C ALA A 59 10.03 -5.57 -8.87
N ARG A 60 10.42 -6.63 -8.17
CA ARG A 60 10.54 -6.61 -6.72
C ARG A 60 11.88 -6.08 -6.21
N LYS A 61 13.00 -6.51 -6.85
CA LYS A 61 14.35 -6.22 -6.36
C LYS A 61 14.82 -4.82 -6.73
N SER A 62 14.42 -4.34 -7.91
CA SER A 62 14.79 -3.03 -8.42
C SER A 62 13.94 -1.89 -7.85
N ALA A 63 12.88 -2.20 -7.10
CA ALA A 63 12.00 -1.18 -6.53
C ALA A 63 12.66 -0.44 -5.36
N VAL A 64 12.68 0.90 -5.44
CA VAL A 64 13.21 1.82 -4.42
C VAL A 64 12.20 2.05 -3.30
N SER A 65 10.94 2.27 -3.66
CA SER A 65 9.86 2.44 -2.68
C SER A 65 8.56 1.80 -3.15
N ARG A 66 7.64 1.62 -2.22
CA ARG A 66 6.24 1.19 -2.45
C ARG A 66 5.34 2.13 -1.70
N ARG A 67 4.19 2.46 -2.31
CA ARG A 67 3.17 3.31 -1.70
C ARG A 67 1.87 2.54 -1.55
N TYR A 68 1.25 2.71 -0.39
CA TYR A 68 -0.07 2.20 -0.09
C TYR A 68 -1.01 3.33 0.30
N ARG A 69 -2.30 3.12 0.04
CA ARG A 69 -3.41 3.93 0.56
C ARG A 69 -4.35 3.02 1.32
N TYR A 70 -4.89 3.50 2.43
CA TYR A 70 -5.91 2.80 3.17
C TYR A 70 -7.12 3.70 3.40
N ASP A 71 -8.29 3.29 2.89
CA ASP A 71 -9.52 4.08 2.92
C ASP A 71 -10.46 3.62 4.03
N ILE A 72 -10.98 4.57 4.80
CA ILE A 72 -11.93 4.34 5.90
C ILE A 72 -13.16 5.21 5.68
N GLY A 73 -14.34 4.59 5.62
CA GLY A 73 -15.64 5.27 5.63
C GLY A 73 -16.12 5.47 7.07
N THR A 74 -16.33 6.72 7.46
CA THR A 74 -16.78 7.09 8.81
C THR A 74 -18.28 7.32 8.90
N ASP A 75 -18.94 7.54 7.76
CA ASP A 75 -20.38 7.75 7.62
C ASP A 75 -21.17 6.42 7.62
N ARG A 76 -22.48 6.51 7.85
CA ARG A 76 -23.37 5.34 7.87
C ARG A 76 -23.45 4.64 6.51
N ALA A 77 -23.38 5.39 5.42
CA ALA A 77 -23.51 4.86 4.05
C ALA A 77 -22.26 4.04 3.61
N SER A 78 -21.14 4.12 4.34
CA SER A 78 -19.97 3.27 4.10
C SER A 78 -20.28 1.77 4.16
N ALA A 79 -21.33 1.37 4.91
CA ALA A 79 -21.81 -0.01 4.99
C ALA A 79 -22.52 -0.52 3.72
N SER A 80 -22.79 0.37 2.76
CA SER A 80 -23.49 -0.05 1.53
C SER A 80 -22.66 -1.08 0.74
N PRO A 81 -23.29 -2.01 -0.01
CA PRO A 81 -22.59 -3.00 -0.81
C PRO A 81 -21.70 -2.39 -1.91
N PHE A 82 -21.95 -1.14 -2.33
CA PHE A 82 -21.16 -0.43 -3.32
C PHE A 82 -19.86 0.18 -2.75
N ARG A 83 -19.80 0.41 -1.43
CA ARG A 83 -18.64 1.03 -0.77
C ARG A 83 -17.85 0.06 0.10
N ARG A 84 -18.52 -0.76 0.92
CA ARG A 84 -17.87 -1.66 1.89
C ARG A 84 -16.87 -2.66 1.29
N ARG A 85 -16.87 -2.84 -0.04
CA ARG A 85 -15.88 -3.67 -0.75
C ARG A 85 -14.58 -2.94 -1.02
N PHE A 86 -14.61 -1.61 -0.93
CA PHE A 86 -13.53 -0.73 -1.35
C PHE A 86 -13.01 0.17 -0.23
N GLU A 87 -13.53 0.03 0.99
CA GLU A 87 -13.11 0.77 2.17
C GLU A 87 -13.44 -0.01 3.45
N TRP A 88 -12.81 0.36 4.54
CA TRP A 88 -13.25 -0.10 5.85
C TRP A 88 -14.46 0.70 6.30
N ALA A 89 -15.62 0.09 6.32
CA ALA A 89 -16.87 0.69 6.80
C ALA A 89 -16.86 0.79 8.35
N LEU A 90 -16.10 1.72 8.91
CA LEU A 90 -15.96 1.92 10.35
C LEU A 90 -17.24 2.51 10.97
N ARG A 91 -17.93 3.42 10.27
CA ARG A 91 -19.19 4.06 10.66
C ARG A 91 -19.11 4.79 12.00
N ARG A 92 -17.98 5.32 12.36
CA ARG A 92 -17.70 6.06 13.58
C ARG A 92 -16.79 7.24 13.26
N PRO A 93 -16.96 8.38 13.92
CA PRO A 93 -16.03 9.49 13.82
C PRO A 93 -14.68 9.08 14.41
N LEU A 94 -13.63 9.66 13.86
CA LEU A 94 -12.25 9.50 14.31
C LEU A 94 -11.69 10.86 14.67
N ASP A 95 -10.93 10.95 15.74
CA ASP A 95 -10.15 12.14 16.05
C ASP A 95 -9.01 12.27 15.05
N PHE A 96 -9.14 13.20 14.10
CA PHE A 96 -8.19 13.41 13.02
C PHE A 96 -6.82 13.89 13.53
N ALA A 97 -6.79 14.69 14.60
CA ALA A 97 -5.54 15.18 15.19
C ALA A 97 -4.74 14.01 15.79
N LEU A 98 -5.40 13.08 16.49
CA LEU A 98 -4.77 11.87 17.01
C LEU A 98 -4.28 10.96 15.89
N LEU A 99 -5.04 10.80 14.80
CA LEU A 99 -4.62 10.04 13.64
C LEU A 99 -3.36 10.64 13.03
N GLN A 100 -3.34 11.96 12.81
CA GLN A 100 -2.21 12.65 12.20
C GLN A 100 -0.96 12.57 13.10
N SER A 101 -1.11 12.82 14.39
CA SER A 101 0.00 12.70 15.35
C SER A 101 0.56 11.27 15.41
N SER A 102 -0.30 10.25 15.35
CA SER A 102 0.13 8.85 15.28
C SER A 102 0.93 8.56 14.02
N ALA A 103 0.49 9.08 12.87
CA ALA A 103 1.17 8.89 11.59
C ALA A 103 2.55 9.56 11.56
N GLU A 104 2.67 10.73 12.16
CA GLU A 104 3.94 11.48 12.25
C GLU A 104 5.00 10.72 13.06
N ARG A 105 4.62 10.08 14.17
CA ARG A 105 5.53 9.28 15.00
C ARG A 105 6.11 8.05 14.27
N LEU A 106 5.45 7.57 13.22
CA LEU A 106 5.88 6.43 12.43
C LEU A 106 6.89 6.80 11.33
N ARG A 107 7.09 8.09 11.03
CA ARG A 107 8.00 8.52 9.96
C ARG A 107 9.45 8.27 10.35
N GLY A 108 10.25 7.99 9.32
CA GLY A 108 11.68 7.71 9.50
C GLY A 108 11.98 6.21 9.55
N GLU A 109 13.16 5.89 10.07
CA GLU A 109 13.64 4.52 10.16
C GLU A 109 13.38 3.96 11.57
N HIS A 110 12.60 2.87 11.63
CA HIS A 110 12.29 2.16 12.87
C HIS A 110 12.36 0.64 12.67
N ASP A 111 12.44 -0.08 13.79
CA ASP A 111 12.16 -1.52 13.80
C ASP A 111 10.65 -1.74 13.97
N PHE A 112 10.00 -2.20 12.91
CA PHE A 112 8.55 -2.43 12.88
C PHE A 112 8.15 -3.86 13.25
N LYS A 113 8.95 -4.56 14.06
CA LYS A 113 8.66 -5.95 14.46
C LYS A 113 7.29 -6.09 15.12
N ALA A 114 6.88 -5.13 15.97
CA ALA A 114 5.56 -5.11 16.59
C ALA A 114 4.41 -5.02 15.57
N PHE A 115 4.66 -4.46 14.40
CA PHE A 115 3.67 -4.31 13.32
C PHE A 115 3.86 -5.35 12.20
N ALA A 116 4.50 -6.46 12.46
CA ALA A 116 4.72 -7.53 11.51
C ALA A 116 4.01 -8.81 11.94
N ALA A 117 3.32 -9.47 11.00
CA ALA A 117 2.88 -10.84 11.24
C ALA A 117 4.11 -11.73 11.48
N LYS A 118 3.96 -12.74 12.36
CA LYS A 118 5.04 -13.68 12.69
C LYS A 118 5.68 -14.25 11.42
N GLY A 119 7.00 -14.23 11.35
CA GLY A 119 7.77 -14.79 10.23
C GLY A 119 9.26 -14.60 10.47
N ASP A 120 10.04 -15.53 9.93
CA ASP A 120 11.52 -15.54 10.03
C ASP A 120 12.14 -14.55 9.04
N LYS A 121 12.09 -13.27 9.34
CA LYS A 121 12.88 -12.29 8.59
C LYS A 121 14.12 -11.91 9.38
N PRO A 122 15.27 -11.72 8.69
CA PRO A 122 16.53 -11.41 9.37
C PRO A 122 16.52 -10.06 10.09
N HIS A 123 15.65 -9.12 9.65
CA HIS A 123 15.45 -7.84 10.30
C HIS A 123 14.07 -7.24 9.95
N HIS A 124 13.57 -6.37 10.82
CA HIS A 124 12.26 -5.73 10.69
C HIS A 124 12.39 -4.21 10.48
N ARG A 125 13.60 -3.71 10.24
CA ARG A 125 13.83 -2.29 9.96
C ARG A 125 13.24 -1.91 8.60
N CYS A 126 12.50 -0.81 8.59
CA CYS A 126 11.92 -0.18 7.41
C CYS A 126 12.04 1.34 7.58
N ARG A 127 12.13 2.06 6.48
CA ARG A 127 12.13 3.52 6.47
C ARG A 127 10.85 4.02 5.83
N LEU A 128 9.98 4.66 6.64
CA LEU A 128 8.79 5.32 6.14
C LEU A 128 9.14 6.71 5.62
N LEU A 129 8.99 6.88 4.31
CA LEU A 129 9.26 8.13 3.59
C LEU A 129 8.06 9.08 3.68
N LEU A 130 6.86 8.51 3.69
CA LEU A 130 5.60 9.20 3.84
C LEU A 130 4.73 8.44 4.84
N SER A 131 4.06 9.16 5.73
CA SER A 131 3.05 8.62 6.64
C SER A 131 2.14 9.77 7.03
N ARG A 132 0.90 9.80 6.53
CA ARG A 132 -0.05 10.89 6.78
C ARG A 132 -1.48 10.45 6.55
N TRP A 133 -2.40 11.09 7.24
CA TRP A 133 -3.83 10.99 7.01
C TRP A 133 -4.33 12.19 6.22
N GLU A 134 -5.36 11.98 5.42
CA GLU A 134 -6.07 13.03 4.70
C GLU A 134 -7.57 12.83 4.83
N HIS A 135 -8.34 13.92 4.89
CA HIS A 135 -9.77 13.84 4.64
C HIS A 135 -9.99 13.49 3.17
N ARG A 136 -10.90 12.58 2.91
CA ARG A 136 -11.26 12.25 1.53
C ARG A 136 -11.96 13.45 0.87
N SER A 137 -11.76 13.62 -0.43
CA SER A 137 -12.36 14.70 -1.21
C SER A 137 -13.90 14.67 -1.18
N ASP A 138 -14.49 13.46 -1.05
CA ASP A 138 -15.93 13.26 -0.92
C ASP A 138 -16.46 13.52 0.51
N GLN A 139 -15.61 13.91 1.45
CA GLN A 139 -15.91 14.15 2.88
C GLN A 139 -16.57 12.98 3.62
N ARG A 140 -16.50 11.75 3.07
CA ARG A 140 -17.16 10.55 3.60
C ARG A 140 -16.26 9.69 4.47
N GLY A 141 -15.06 10.20 4.81
CA GLY A 141 -14.10 9.47 5.61
C GLY A 141 -12.69 10.01 5.49
N VAL A 142 -11.73 9.16 5.82
CA VAL A 142 -10.31 9.48 5.82
C VAL A 142 -9.51 8.44 5.05
N SER A 143 -8.37 8.86 4.50
CA SER A 143 -7.41 8.00 3.82
C SER A 143 -6.05 8.13 4.47
N TYR A 144 -5.41 7.00 4.74
CA TYR A 144 -4.01 6.93 5.17
C TYR A 144 -3.11 6.69 3.97
N HIS A 145 -2.10 7.52 3.80
CA HIS A 145 -1.07 7.39 2.76
C HIS A 145 0.27 7.06 3.40
N VAL A 146 0.87 5.99 2.93
CA VAL A 146 2.17 5.53 3.45
C VAL A 146 3.08 5.08 2.31
N GLU A 147 4.34 5.52 2.37
CA GLU A 147 5.39 5.10 1.45
C GLU A 147 6.62 4.67 2.24
N ALA A 148 7.24 3.58 1.84
CA ALA A 148 8.45 3.06 2.47
C ALA A 148 9.35 2.36 1.45
N ASP A 149 10.64 2.21 1.82
CA ASP A 149 11.60 1.39 1.09
C ASP A 149 11.14 -0.07 1.00
N ARG A 150 10.52 -0.56 2.06
CA ARG A 150 9.92 -1.91 2.14
C ARG A 150 8.81 -1.96 3.18
N PHE A 151 7.96 -2.98 3.07
CA PHE A 151 6.96 -3.31 4.07
C PHE A 151 7.10 -4.77 4.53
N LEU A 152 6.75 -4.99 5.80
CA LEU A 152 6.63 -6.33 6.38
C LEU A 152 5.24 -6.90 6.11
N HIS A 153 5.09 -8.19 6.34
CA HIS A 153 3.81 -8.86 6.18
C HIS A 153 2.76 -8.28 7.14
N HIS A 154 1.60 -7.90 6.63
CA HIS A 154 0.49 -7.23 7.32
C HIS A 154 0.81 -5.85 7.91
N MET A 155 2.01 -5.31 7.74
CA MET A 155 2.49 -4.09 8.42
C MET A 155 1.50 -2.93 8.27
N VAL A 156 1.14 -2.53 7.06
CA VAL A 156 0.25 -1.37 6.86
C VAL A 156 -1.10 -1.55 7.56
N ARG A 157 -1.67 -2.75 7.52
CA ARG A 157 -2.94 -3.05 8.18
C ARG A 157 -2.85 -2.99 9.71
N MET A 158 -1.73 -3.44 10.29
CA MET A 158 -1.49 -3.35 11.74
C MET A 158 -1.25 -1.90 12.18
N LEU A 159 -0.50 -1.10 11.40
CA LEU A 159 -0.36 0.33 11.62
C LEU A 159 -1.71 1.04 11.64
N VAL A 160 -2.53 0.80 10.61
CA VAL A 160 -3.87 1.41 10.52
C VAL A 160 -4.77 0.96 11.66
N GLY A 161 -4.79 -0.34 11.99
CA GLY A 161 -5.59 -0.84 13.11
C GLY A 161 -5.25 -0.14 14.43
N THR A 162 -3.96 0.03 14.71
CA THR A 162 -3.48 0.70 15.93
C THR A 162 -3.84 2.19 15.92
N MET A 163 -3.60 2.91 14.82
CA MET A 163 -3.94 4.33 14.71
C MET A 163 -5.46 4.57 14.81
N VAL A 164 -6.28 3.67 14.28
CA VAL A 164 -7.74 3.77 14.43
C VAL A 164 -8.19 3.59 15.88
N GLU A 165 -7.61 2.67 16.63
CA GLU A 165 -7.93 2.52 18.07
C GLU A 165 -7.50 3.77 18.86
N ILE A 166 -6.39 4.42 18.48
CA ILE A 166 -5.98 5.72 19.05
C ILE A 166 -6.98 6.82 18.67
N GLY A 167 -7.35 6.92 17.39
CA GLY A 167 -8.33 7.90 16.90
C GLY A 167 -9.74 7.72 17.45
N LEU A 168 -10.07 6.52 17.95
CA LEU A 168 -11.30 6.22 18.70
C LEU A 168 -11.18 6.52 20.20
N GLY A 169 -10.02 6.96 20.68
CA GLY A 169 -9.75 7.20 22.11
C GLY A 169 -9.64 5.92 22.95
N ARG A 170 -9.43 4.76 22.35
CA ARG A 170 -9.31 3.47 23.05
C ARG A 170 -7.89 3.08 23.41
N ARG A 171 -6.92 3.76 22.82
CA ARG A 171 -5.48 3.61 23.10
C ARG A 171 -4.86 4.98 23.24
N PRO A 172 -3.88 5.16 24.14
CA PRO A 172 -3.13 6.41 24.24
C PRO A 172 -2.22 6.57 22.99
N LEU A 173 -1.95 7.82 22.62
CA LEU A 173 -1.06 8.16 21.50
C LEU A 173 0.35 7.60 21.69
N ASP A 174 0.84 7.57 22.93
CA ASP A 174 2.20 7.10 23.27
C ASP A 174 2.41 5.60 23.06
N ASP A 175 1.33 4.83 22.85
CA ASP A 175 1.44 3.40 22.51
C ASP A 175 2.20 3.16 21.21
N ILE A 176 2.21 4.12 20.27
CA ILE A 176 3.04 4.00 19.05
C ILE A 176 4.52 3.85 19.42
N ASP A 177 5.03 4.73 20.28
CA ASP A 177 6.43 4.72 20.69
C ASP A 177 6.76 3.46 21.51
N VAL A 178 5.85 3.09 22.41
CA VAL A 178 5.98 1.87 23.23
C VAL A 178 6.09 0.63 22.34
N LEU A 179 5.24 0.48 21.32
CA LEU A 179 5.26 -0.66 20.40
C LEU A 179 6.53 -0.70 19.54
N LEU A 180 7.03 0.45 19.09
CA LEU A 180 8.29 0.54 18.34
C LEU A 180 9.49 0.12 19.20
N ILE A 181 9.47 0.41 20.52
CA ILE A 181 10.54 0.05 21.45
C ILE A 181 10.44 -1.42 21.86
N ARG A 182 9.27 -1.91 22.25
CA ARG A 182 9.07 -3.27 22.78
C ARG A 182 9.22 -4.36 21.72
N GLN A 183 8.94 -4.06 20.46
CA GLN A 183 9.08 -5.00 19.35
C GLN A 183 8.26 -6.30 19.51
N ASP A 184 7.17 -6.24 20.25
CA ASP A 184 6.25 -7.37 20.45
C ASP A 184 4.90 -7.07 19.81
N ASN A 185 4.42 -7.97 18.95
CA ASN A 185 3.15 -7.83 18.24
C ASN A 185 1.93 -8.33 19.03
N SER A 186 2.13 -8.93 20.19
CA SER A 186 1.02 -9.41 21.04
C SER A 186 0.16 -8.27 21.59
N GLU A 187 0.76 -7.08 21.75
CA GLU A 187 0.09 -5.87 22.24
C GLU A 187 -0.40 -4.95 21.11
N THR A 188 -0.10 -5.28 19.86
CA THR A 188 -0.53 -4.49 18.71
C THR A 188 -1.99 -4.75 18.40
N SER A 189 -2.72 -3.74 17.95
CA SER A 189 -4.11 -3.90 17.53
C SER A 189 -4.23 -4.89 16.35
N PRO A 190 -5.37 -5.60 16.23
CA PRO A 190 -5.60 -6.49 15.10
C PRO A 190 -5.41 -5.77 13.76
N PRO A 191 -4.97 -6.49 12.70
CA PRO A 191 -4.83 -5.91 11.38
C PRO A 191 -6.17 -5.36 10.87
N ALA A 192 -6.19 -4.14 10.38
CA ALA A 192 -7.36 -3.54 9.74
C ALA A 192 -7.86 -4.39 8.55
N PRO A 193 -9.16 -4.36 8.21
CA PRO A 193 -9.74 -5.16 7.13
C PRO A 193 -9.03 -4.97 5.79
N PRO A 194 -8.83 -6.03 4.98
CA PRO A 194 -8.01 -5.94 3.77
C PRO A 194 -8.63 -5.06 2.68
N GLN A 195 -9.95 -4.99 2.57
CA GLN A 195 -10.66 -4.28 1.51
C GLN A 195 -10.49 -2.75 1.56
N GLY A 196 -9.97 -2.19 2.64
CA GLY A 196 -9.60 -0.77 2.70
C GLY A 196 -8.21 -0.49 2.14
N LEU A 197 -7.37 -1.51 1.94
CA LEU A 197 -5.98 -1.34 1.55
C LEU A 197 -5.79 -1.43 0.04
N TYR A 198 -5.00 -0.49 -0.50
CA TYR A 198 -4.62 -0.40 -1.91
C TYR A 198 -3.09 -0.35 -2.04
N PHE A 199 -2.50 -1.24 -2.83
CA PHE A 199 -1.15 -1.04 -3.36
C PHE A 199 -1.23 0.04 -4.43
N SER A 200 -0.73 1.25 -4.13
CA SER A 200 -1.00 2.43 -4.95
C SER A 200 0.08 2.71 -5.98
N ALA A 201 1.35 2.46 -5.64
CA ALA A 201 2.46 2.72 -6.54
C ALA A 201 3.72 1.96 -6.13
N VAL A 202 4.60 1.79 -7.08
CA VAL A 202 5.99 1.37 -6.89
C VAL A 202 6.91 2.33 -7.64
N THR A 203 8.01 2.71 -7.04
CA THR A 203 9.01 3.59 -7.65
C THR A 203 10.22 2.76 -8.07
N TYR A 204 10.68 2.96 -9.30
CA TYR A 204 11.90 2.37 -9.85
C TYR A 204 12.89 3.47 -10.22
N PRO A 205 14.20 3.20 -10.20
CA PRO A 205 15.21 4.11 -10.74
C PRO A 205 14.93 4.41 -12.21
N PRO A 206 14.93 5.68 -12.63
CA PRO A 206 14.62 6.04 -14.03
C PRO A 206 15.62 5.46 -15.04
N GLU A 207 16.85 5.24 -14.64
CA GLU A 207 17.91 4.64 -15.44
C GLU A 207 17.68 3.17 -15.82
N LEU A 208 16.69 2.52 -15.24
CA LEU A 208 16.33 1.12 -15.60
C LEU A 208 15.30 1.03 -16.71
N PHE A 209 14.75 2.13 -17.17
CA PHE A 209 13.86 2.17 -18.32
C PHE A 209 14.69 2.29 -19.61
N ASP A 210 14.33 1.51 -20.64
CA ASP A 210 15.03 1.54 -21.92
C ASP A 210 14.74 2.82 -22.73
N SER A 211 13.65 3.50 -22.43
CA SER A 211 13.29 4.80 -23.00
C SER A 211 12.97 5.80 -21.89
N PRO A 212 13.26 7.12 -22.10
CA PRO A 212 12.88 8.13 -21.10
C PRO A 212 11.38 8.07 -20.84
N VAL A 213 10.99 7.63 -19.67
CA VAL A 213 9.62 7.73 -19.22
C VAL A 213 9.50 9.05 -18.47
N GLU A 214 8.66 9.95 -18.95
CA GLU A 214 8.18 11.04 -18.11
C GLU A 214 7.69 10.38 -16.81
N ALA A 215 8.24 10.81 -15.67
CA ALA A 215 8.11 10.12 -14.39
C ALA A 215 6.72 9.52 -14.26
N CYS A 216 6.62 8.21 -14.40
CA CYS A 216 5.36 7.47 -14.32
C CYS A 216 4.92 7.53 -12.85
N HIS A 217 4.42 8.70 -12.47
CA HIS A 217 3.69 8.87 -11.25
C HIS A 217 2.40 8.07 -11.45
N ALA A 218 2.28 7.07 -10.62
CA ALA A 218 1.12 6.22 -10.53
C ALA A 218 -0.14 6.91 -11.01
N VAL A 219 -0.89 6.17 -11.83
CA VAL A 219 -2.25 6.44 -12.26
C VAL A 219 -2.93 7.46 -11.34
N ALA A 220 -3.23 8.65 -11.89
CA ALA A 220 -4.06 9.62 -11.20
C ALA A 220 -5.32 8.89 -10.72
N PRO A 221 -5.84 9.19 -9.52
CA PRO A 221 -7.07 8.58 -9.07
C PRO A 221 -8.13 8.81 -10.15
N VAL A 222 -8.76 7.72 -10.57
CA VAL A 222 -9.98 7.81 -11.39
C VAL A 222 -10.95 8.66 -10.59
N SER A 223 -11.24 9.85 -11.10
CA SER A 223 -12.17 10.85 -10.57
C SER A 223 -13.57 10.27 -10.44
#